data_0e16bf745902332802490d09d05818d2
#
_entry.id   0e16bf745902332802490d09d05818d2
#
_cell.length_a   1.000
_cell.length_b   1.000
_cell.length_c   1.000
_cell.angle_alpha   90.00
_cell.angle_beta   90.00
_cell.angle_gamma   90.00
#
_symmetry.space_group_name_H-M   'P 1'
#
loop_
_entity.id
_entity.type
_entity.pdbx_description
1 polymer ?
#
loop_
_entity_poly.entity_id
_entity_poly.type
_entity_poly.pdbx_seq_one_letter_code
_entity_poly.pdbx_strand_id
1 'polypeptide(L)'
;MHTVTLLTREGCGSCVRVHGQLLPLCEGAGARLEVTDVDRADDPDLAAEYGDRLPVVLVDGAEHSCWEVDDDELLATLAGPDPFAGWD
;
A
#
# COMPACT_ATOMS: atom_id res chain seq x y z
N MET A 1 5.34 -7.44 12.05
CA MET A 1 5.60 -6.25 11.21
C MET A 1 4.61 -6.21 10.06
N HIS A 2 3.94 -5.09 9.88
CA HIS A 2 3.01 -4.93 8.76
C HIS A 2 3.75 -4.67 7.46
N THR A 3 3.17 -5.10 6.35
CA THR A 3 3.65 -4.77 5.01
C THR A 3 2.62 -3.89 4.32
N VAL A 4 3.06 -2.70 3.92
CA VAL A 4 2.24 -1.76 3.15
C VAL A 4 2.66 -1.85 1.70
N THR A 5 1.72 -2.12 0.80
CA THR A 5 1.99 -2.21 -0.63
C THR A 5 1.27 -1.08 -1.36
N LEU A 6 2.03 -0.29 -2.10
CA LEU A 6 1.47 0.76 -2.96
C LEU A 6 1.41 0.22 -4.39
N LEU A 7 0.20 0.13 -4.93
CA LEU A 7 -0.03 -0.24 -6.31
C LEU A 7 -0.01 1.02 -7.17
N THR A 8 0.82 1.03 -8.18
CA THR A 8 1.05 2.19 -9.05
C THR A 8 1.00 1.81 -10.52
N ARG A 9 1.09 2.85 -11.36
CA ARG A 9 1.23 2.71 -12.81
C ARG A 9 2.14 3.83 -13.29
N GLU A 10 2.87 3.59 -14.36
CA GLU A 10 3.72 4.61 -14.98
C GLU A 10 2.87 5.82 -15.38
N GLY A 11 3.37 7.02 -15.09
CA GLY A 11 2.66 8.26 -15.41
C GLY A 11 1.60 8.67 -14.39
N CYS A 12 1.45 7.94 -13.29
CA CYS A 12 0.49 8.27 -12.24
C CYS A 12 1.08 9.33 -11.28
N GLY A 13 0.70 10.60 -11.44
CA GLY A 13 1.17 11.67 -10.56
C GLY A 13 0.70 11.52 -9.12
N SER A 14 -0.53 11.06 -8.92
CA SER A 14 -1.08 10.82 -7.57
C SER A 14 -0.33 9.69 -6.85
N CYS A 15 0.17 8.70 -7.59
CA CYS A 15 0.96 7.62 -7.03
C CYS A 15 2.28 8.15 -6.44
N VAL A 16 2.90 9.11 -7.12
CA VAL A 16 4.15 9.73 -6.62
C VAL A 16 3.87 10.48 -5.31
N ARG A 17 2.77 11.22 -5.25
CA ARG A 17 2.37 11.95 -4.05
C ARG A 17 2.12 11.01 -2.88
N VAL A 18 1.37 9.93 -3.12
CA VAL A 18 1.05 8.94 -2.07
C VAL A 18 2.32 8.20 -1.62
N HIS A 19 3.21 7.87 -2.54
CA HIS A 19 4.48 7.25 -2.20
C HIS A 19 5.28 8.12 -1.22
N GLY A 20 5.38 9.43 -1.50
CA GLY A 20 6.06 10.37 -0.62
C GLY A 20 5.39 10.49 0.75
N GLN A 21 4.07 10.35 0.81
CA GLN A 21 3.32 10.33 2.06
C GLN A 21 3.57 9.05 2.86
N LEU A 22 3.63 7.91 2.20
CA LEU A 22 3.78 6.60 2.86
C LEU A 22 5.18 6.39 3.45
N LEU A 23 6.21 6.95 2.84
CA LEU A 23 7.59 6.72 3.31
C LEU A 23 7.78 7.05 4.79
N PRO A 24 7.48 8.28 5.27
CA PRO A 24 7.67 8.59 6.68
C PRO A 24 6.70 7.85 7.60
N LEU A 25 5.48 7.57 7.13
CA LEU A 25 4.49 6.86 7.94
C LEU A 25 4.92 5.42 8.19
N CYS A 26 5.38 4.73 7.17
CA CYS A 26 5.84 3.35 7.30
C CYS A 26 7.13 3.28 8.12
N GLU A 27 8.04 4.20 7.91
CA GLU A 27 9.28 4.27 8.68
C GLU A 27 8.99 4.49 10.17
N GLY A 28 8.11 5.43 10.48
CA GLY A 28 7.75 5.73 11.87
C GLY A 28 7.00 4.59 12.56
N ALA A 29 6.23 3.82 11.81
CA ALA A 29 5.46 2.69 12.34
C ALA A 29 6.24 1.37 12.33
N GLY A 30 7.44 1.35 11.75
CA GLY A 30 8.21 0.12 11.61
C GLY A 30 7.61 -0.85 10.59
N ALA A 31 6.84 -0.34 9.65
CA ALA A 31 6.22 -1.15 8.61
C ALA A 31 7.09 -1.21 7.36
N ARG A 32 6.99 -2.32 6.64
CA ARG A 32 7.67 -2.48 5.35
C ARG A 32 6.85 -1.82 4.26
N LEU A 33 7.50 -1.06 3.39
CA LEU A 33 6.84 -0.45 2.23
C LEU A 33 7.33 -1.11 0.95
N GLU A 34 6.39 -1.62 0.16
CA GLU A 34 6.64 -2.19 -1.16
C GLU A 34 5.87 -1.40 -2.20
N VAL A 35 6.47 -1.21 -3.37
CA VAL A 35 5.82 -0.54 -4.50
C VAL A 35 5.72 -1.53 -5.65
N THR A 36 4.51 -1.69 -6.18
CA THR A 36 4.25 -2.62 -7.27
C THR A 36 3.57 -1.88 -8.43
N ASP A 37 4.19 -1.93 -9.61
CA ASP A 37 3.59 -1.42 -10.84
C ASP A 37 2.66 -2.50 -11.40
N VAL A 38 1.35 -2.19 -11.47
CA VAL A 38 0.34 -3.17 -11.87
C VAL A 38 0.49 -3.65 -13.31
N ASP A 39 1.11 -2.82 -14.17
CA ASP A 39 1.31 -3.17 -15.58
C ASP A 39 2.55 -4.04 -15.80
N ARG A 40 3.49 -4.02 -14.85
CA ARG A 40 4.75 -4.76 -14.92
C ARG A 40 4.78 -5.98 -14.01
N ALA A 41 3.80 -6.11 -13.13
CA ALA A 41 3.71 -7.27 -12.26
C ALA A 41 3.38 -8.52 -13.08
N ASP A 42 3.84 -9.67 -12.61
CA ASP A 42 3.58 -10.95 -13.27
C ASP A 42 2.11 -11.38 -13.15
N ASP A 43 1.32 -10.67 -12.36
CA ASP A 43 -0.08 -10.97 -12.13
C ASP A 43 -0.96 -10.00 -12.91
N PRO A 44 -1.57 -10.44 -14.05
CA PRO A 44 -2.43 -9.57 -14.84
C PRO A 44 -3.73 -9.17 -14.12
N ASP A 45 -4.11 -9.90 -13.08
CA ASP A 45 -5.31 -9.58 -12.31
C ASP A 45 -5.16 -8.29 -11.52
N LEU A 46 -3.94 -7.89 -11.19
CA LEU A 46 -3.69 -6.63 -10.50
C LEU A 46 -4.17 -5.43 -11.32
N ALA A 47 -3.81 -5.37 -12.59
CA ALA A 47 -4.25 -4.28 -13.46
C ALA A 47 -5.76 -4.34 -13.71
N ALA A 48 -6.32 -5.53 -13.84
CA ALA A 48 -7.75 -5.72 -14.08
C ALA A 48 -8.58 -5.31 -12.86
N GLU A 49 -8.12 -5.63 -11.65
CA GLU A 49 -8.86 -5.34 -10.42
C GLU A 49 -8.66 -3.91 -9.91
N TYR A 50 -7.42 -3.43 -9.95
CA TYR A 50 -7.06 -2.16 -9.30
C TYR A 50 -6.75 -1.02 -10.26
N GLY A 51 -6.61 -1.28 -11.55
CA GLY A 51 -6.13 -0.30 -12.53
C GLY A 51 -6.94 0.99 -12.61
N ASP A 52 -8.24 0.95 -12.31
CA ASP A 52 -9.12 2.14 -12.35
C ASP A 52 -9.07 2.95 -11.05
N ARG A 53 -8.43 2.44 -10.00
CA ARG A 53 -8.49 3.03 -8.65
C ARG A 53 -7.11 3.44 -8.12
N LEU A 54 -6.11 3.48 -8.96
CA LEU A 54 -4.75 3.81 -8.55
C LEU A 54 -4.64 5.27 -8.10
N PRO A 55 -3.84 5.56 -7.08
CA PRO A 55 -3.05 4.62 -6.30
C PRO A 55 -3.90 3.81 -5.32
N VAL A 56 -3.56 2.53 -5.13
CA VAL A 56 -4.20 1.67 -4.16
C VAL A 56 -3.18 1.29 -3.09
N VAL A 57 -3.59 1.35 -1.83
CA VAL A 57 -2.75 0.95 -0.71
C VAL A 57 -3.30 -0.32 -0.10
N LEU A 58 -2.48 -1.35 -0.06
CA LEU A 58 -2.78 -2.61 0.61
C LEU A 58 -2.01 -2.67 1.93
N VAL A 59 -2.65 -3.18 2.97
CA VAL A 59 -1.99 -3.49 4.23
C VAL A 59 -2.11 -4.99 4.45
N ASP A 60 -0.97 -5.68 4.49
CA ASP A 60 -0.90 -7.13 4.64
C ASP A 60 -1.77 -7.86 3.60
N GLY A 61 -1.81 -7.34 2.39
CA GLY A 61 -2.52 -7.93 1.27
C GLY A 61 -3.98 -7.53 1.14
N ALA A 62 -4.54 -6.80 2.10
CA ALA A 62 -5.93 -6.35 2.07
C ALA A 62 -6.00 -4.88 1.64
N GLU A 63 -6.96 -4.54 0.78
CA GLU A 63 -7.14 -3.16 0.33
C GLU A 63 -7.50 -2.27 1.53
N HIS A 64 -6.67 -1.24 1.77
CA HIS A 64 -6.86 -0.27 2.83
C HIS A 64 -7.52 1.00 2.31
N SER A 65 -7.00 1.52 1.20
CA SER A 65 -7.51 2.77 0.63
C SER A 65 -7.16 2.85 -0.86
N CYS A 66 -7.87 3.71 -1.56
CA CYS A 66 -7.58 4.04 -2.95
C CYS A 66 -7.68 5.55 -3.15
N TRP A 67 -6.90 6.07 -4.11
CA TRP A 67 -6.77 7.48 -4.50
C TRP A 67 -6.13 8.37 -3.44
N GLU A 68 -6.55 8.28 -2.20
CA GLU A 68 -6.01 9.08 -1.10
C GLU A 68 -5.77 8.21 0.12
N VAL A 69 -4.84 8.62 0.96
CA VAL A 69 -4.53 7.94 2.21
C VAL A 69 -4.69 8.93 3.35
N ASP A 70 -5.46 8.55 4.36
CA ASP A 70 -5.55 9.30 5.60
C ASP A 70 -4.46 8.81 6.55
N ASP A 71 -3.59 9.72 6.98
CA ASP A 71 -2.45 9.38 7.84
C ASP A 71 -2.90 8.70 9.13
N ASP A 72 -3.92 9.24 9.78
CA ASP A 72 -4.40 8.74 11.07
C ASP A 72 -5.03 7.35 10.92
N GLU A 73 -5.78 7.12 9.86
CA GLU A 73 -6.38 5.81 9.59
C GLU A 73 -5.30 4.75 9.33
N LEU A 74 -4.29 5.11 8.53
CA LEU A 74 -3.20 4.19 8.23
C LEU A 74 -2.39 3.88 9.50
N LEU A 75 -2.06 4.90 10.29
CA LEU A 75 -1.31 4.71 11.52
C LEU A 75 -2.09 3.86 12.52
N ALA A 76 -3.40 4.05 12.62
CA ALA A 76 -4.25 3.21 13.47
C ALA A 76 -4.22 1.75 13.03
N THR A 77 -4.26 1.50 11.72
CA THR A 77 -4.18 0.14 11.17
C THR A 77 -2.82 -0.48 11.45
N LEU A 78 -1.74 0.28 11.29
CA LEU A 78 -0.39 -0.20 11.53
C LEU A 78 -0.06 -0.38 13.02
N ALA A 79 -0.81 0.28 13.90
CA ALA A 79 -0.67 0.12 15.35
C ALA A 79 -1.39 -1.13 15.85
N GLY A 80 -2.29 -1.71 15.05
CA GLY A 80 -2.99 -2.94 15.38
C GLY A 80 -2.09 -4.17 15.29
N PRO A 81 -2.58 -5.33 15.71
CA PRO A 81 -1.79 -6.55 15.65
C PRO A 81 -1.54 -6.97 14.20
N ASP A 82 -0.32 -7.47 13.96
CA ASP A 82 0.03 -8.09 12.69
C ASP A 82 -0.78 -9.40 12.58
N PRO A 83 -1.57 -9.60 11.49
CA PRO A 83 -2.36 -10.81 11.34
C PRO A 83 -1.51 -12.08 11.24
N PHE A 84 -0.22 -11.94 10.95
CA PHE A 84 0.70 -13.07 10.88
C PHE A 84 1.56 -13.23 12.14
N ALA A 85 1.34 -12.40 13.15
CA ALA A 85 2.06 -12.51 14.41
C ALA A 85 1.71 -13.84 15.09
N GLY A 86 2.74 -14.60 15.46
CA GLY A 86 2.56 -15.91 16.07
C GLY A 86 2.48 -17.08 15.09
N TRP A 87 2.64 -16.81 13.82
CA TRP A 87 2.72 -17.85 12.77
C TRP A 87 4.18 -18.26 12.61
N ASP A 88 4.59 -19.28 13.31
CA ASP A 88 5.96 -19.80 13.23
C ASP A 88 5.99 -21.26 12.79
#